data_6b32396830ada3f953415511e06c052c
#
_entry.id   6b32396830ada3f953415511e06c052c
#
_cell.length_a   1.000
_cell.length_b   1.000
_cell.length_c   1.000
_cell.angle_alpha   90.00
_cell.angle_beta   90.00
_cell.angle_gamma   90.00
#
_symmetry.space_group_name_H-M   'P 1'
#
loop_
_entity.id
_entity.type
_entity.pdbx_description
1 polymer ?
#
loop_
_entity_poly.entity_id
_entity_poly.type
_entity_poly.pdbx_seq_one_letter_code
_entity_poly.pdbx_strand_id
1 'polypeptide(L)'
;MERNLTTLNNATTYERELTWLDNLISERLECYFSGEKLKETFLEPPKINPNESVYSAWLYKNDFDPFHRLIIVCALTVTYSSSTFDRFLIKNKGLDKRFTEFGGYFDSKLSKFVPTFETLLFLFNGVKHSSKFLIRNILDKNNILIARNILTIQNFESTKSFLSSSPSLTDETIQLLTVGTKFKPQYSINFPAKLIETEMNWDDLILNESLLNEIENICIWLKHSNQIDNDPNLRKKFNKGYKCLFYGPPGTGKTLTASLLGKRNGLEVYRIDLSQIISKYVGETEKNLAQIFDLAENKDWILFFDEAESLFSKRTDVSDSKDKFSNQLTSYLLQRIEDFNGLVVLATNLKPNIDNAFSRRIQSILHFDLPDFNERKLIWKNSLLGIFEIEDEVINRLAKNYKIGGGSIKNVVNYSWLLSKRMDQIPSEQEFVMGIKKELMKEGKLI
;
A
#
# COMPACT_ATOMS: atom_id res chain seq x y z
N MET A 1 -23.96 4.92 6.12
CA MET A 1 -24.77 3.91 6.82
C MET A 1 -24.11 2.52 6.77
N GLU A 2 -23.74 1.99 5.61
CA GLU A 2 -23.10 0.66 5.46
C GLU A 2 -21.79 0.48 6.26
N ARG A 3 -20.90 1.47 6.27
CA ARG A 3 -19.65 1.40 7.05
C ARG A 3 -19.88 1.22 8.55
N ASN A 4 -20.89 1.88 9.12
CA ASN A 4 -21.21 1.72 10.54
C ASN A 4 -21.77 0.33 10.84
N LEU A 5 -22.54 -0.26 9.93
CA LEU A 5 -23.07 -1.62 10.08
C LEU A 5 -21.94 -2.67 10.04
N THR A 6 -20.99 -2.53 9.11
CA THR A 6 -19.82 -3.42 9.03
C THR A 6 -18.99 -3.38 10.31
N THR A 7 -18.73 -2.17 10.85
CA THR A 7 -18.00 -1.99 12.11
C THR A 7 -18.73 -2.66 13.27
N LEU A 8 -20.06 -2.52 13.38
CA LEU A 8 -20.87 -3.16 14.43
C LEU A 8 -20.84 -4.68 14.32
N ASN A 9 -20.96 -5.24 13.12
CA ASN A 9 -20.89 -6.68 12.90
C ASN A 9 -19.51 -7.25 13.26
N ASN A 10 -18.42 -6.52 12.95
CA ASN A 10 -17.07 -6.90 13.37
C ASN A 10 -16.93 -6.85 14.91
N ALA A 11 -17.50 -5.83 15.56
CA ALA A 11 -17.50 -5.71 17.02
C ALA A 11 -18.21 -6.90 17.68
N THR A 12 -19.35 -7.35 17.15
CA THR A 12 -20.05 -8.55 17.65
C THR A 12 -19.19 -9.81 17.54
N THR A 13 -18.45 -9.96 16.43
CA THR A 13 -17.50 -11.08 16.28
C THR A 13 -16.37 -10.98 17.29
N TYR A 14 -15.80 -9.76 17.49
CA TYR A 14 -14.78 -9.54 18.51
C TYR A 14 -15.28 -9.84 19.93
N GLU A 15 -16.50 -9.46 20.30
CA GLU A 15 -17.09 -9.73 21.61
C GLU A 15 -17.21 -11.23 21.91
N ARG A 16 -17.49 -12.06 20.90
CA ARG A 16 -17.48 -13.52 21.04
C ARG A 16 -16.07 -14.07 21.28
N GLU A 17 -15.09 -13.60 20.54
CA GLU A 17 -13.68 -13.96 20.71
C GLU A 17 -13.18 -13.50 22.09
N LEU A 18 -13.56 -12.30 22.53
CA LEU A 18 -13.23 -11.73 23.84
C LEU A 18 -13.85 -12.57 24.98
N THR A 19 -15.10 -12.98 24.83
CA THR A 19 -15.78 -13.85 25.81
C THR A 19 -15.06 -15.20 25.95
N TRP A 20 -14.63 -15.78 24.84
CA TRP A 20 -13.81 -17.00 24.86
C TRP A 20 -12.49 -16.78 25.58
N LEU A 21 -11.78 -15.70 25.28
CA LEU A 21 -10.52 -15.35 25.94
C LEU A 21 -10.72 -15.14 27.45
N ASP A 22 -11.77 -14.43 27.86
CA ASP A 22 -12.08 -14.14 29.27
C ASP A 22 -12.37 -15.43 30.07
N ASN A 23 -13.14 -16.34 29.48
CA ASN A 23 -13.40 -17.67 30.05
C ASN A 23 -12.13 -18.48 30.15
N LEU A 24 -11.29 -18.49 29.12
CA LEU A 24 -10.01 -19.20 29.14
C LEU A 24 -9.06 -18.68 30.21
N ILE A 25 -8.98 -17.35 30.39
CA ILE A 25 -8.17 -16.73 31.46
C ILE A 25 -8.68 -17.16 32.83
N SER A 26 -9.99 -17.11 33.07
CA SER A 26 -10.60 -17.47 34.33
C SER A 26 -10.32 -18.92 34.70
N GLU A 27 -10.66 -19.82 33.81
CA GLU A 27 -10.48 -21.27 34.03
C GLU A 27 -9.00 -21.67 34.16
N ARG A 28 -8.11 -21.02 33.35
CA ARG A 28 -6.67 -21.29 33.46
C ARG A 28 -6.12 -20.87 34.82
N LEU A 29 -6.53 -19.74 35.37
CA LEU A 29 -6.11 -19.28 36.69
C LEU A 29 -6.70 -20.14 37.79
N GLU A 30 -7.97 -20.56 37.72
CA GLU A 30 -8.58 -21.49 38.67
C GLU A 30 -7.84 -22.83 38.68
N CYS A 31 -7.58 -23.42 37.51
CA CYS A 31 -6.81 -24.65 37.41
C CYS A 31 -5.37 -24.51 37.92
N TYR A 32 -4.74 -23.36 37.74
CA TYR A 32 -3.39 -23.11 38.27
C TYR A 32 -3.36 -23.11 39.78
N PHE A 33 -4.34 -22.48 40.44
CA PHE A 33 -4.40 -22.40 41.90
C PHE A 33 -4.98 -23.65 42.57
N SER A 34 -5.88 -24.39 41.92
CA SER A 34 -6.44 -25.64 42.40
C SER A 34 -5.56 -26.87 42.14
N GLY A 35 -4.60 -26.76 41.20
CA GLY A 35 -3.80 -27.89 40.72
C GLY A 35 -4.53 -28.81 39.75
N GLU A 36 -5.71 -28.44 39.29
CA GLU A 36 -6.51 -29.19 38.33
C GLU A 36 -6.02 -29.02 36.89
N LYS A 37 -6.42 -29.92 36.00
CA LYS A 37 -6.13 -29.81 34.57
C LYS A 37 -7.25 -29.03 33.85
N LEU A 38 -6.87 -28.08 33.00
CA LEU A 38 -7.81 -27.39 32.14
C LEU A 38 -8.48 -28.39 31.20
N LYS A 39 -9.79 -28.29 31.05
CA LYS A 39 -10.58 -29.06 30.07
C LYS A 39 -10.29 -28.53 28.65
N GLU A 40 -10.10 -29.43 27.70
CA GLU A 40 -9.78 -29.09 26.31
C GLU A 40 -10.84 -28.20 25.65
N THR A 41 -12.10 -28.32 26.08
CA THR A 41 -13.21 -27.48 25.57
C THR A 41 -13.00 -25.97 25.71
N PHE A 42 -12.23 -25.54 26.74
CA PHE A 42 -11.88 -24.11 26.90
C PHE A 42 -10.83 -23.62 25.90
N LEU A 43 -10.07 -24.52 25.30
CA LEU A 43 -9.09 -24.20 24.25
C LEU A 43 -9.74 -24.08 22.87
N GLU A 44 -10.98 -24.58 22.70
CA GLU A 44 -11.70 -24.48 21.44
C GLU A 44 -12.29 -23.08 21.26
N PRO A 45 -11.90 -22.35 20.19
CA PRO A 45 -12.46 -21.04 19.92
C PRO A 45 -13.90 -21.14 19.42
N PRO A 46 -14.68 -20.03 19.47
CA PRO A 46 -16.07 -20.02 19.02
C PRO A 46 -16.18 -20.38 17.52
N LYS A 47 -17.27 -21.05 17.16
CA LYS A 47 -17.57 -21.40 15.77
C LYS A 47 -17.71 -20.13 14.91
N ILE A 48 -17.17 -20.18 13.70
CA ILE A 48 -17.16 -19.06 12.77
C ILE A 48 -18.29 -19.26 11.75
N ASN A 49 -19.08 -18.20 11.56
CA ASN A 49 -19.99 -18.08 10.42
C ASN A 49 -19.45 -16.98 9.49
N PRO A 50 -18.92 -17.31 8.30
CA PRO A 50 -18.26 -16.36 7.41
C PRO A 50 -19.19 -15.23 6.90
N ASN A 51 -20.48 -15.41 6.99
CA ASN A 51 -21.46 -14.44 6.46
C ASN A 51 -21.85 -13.35 7.48
N GLU A 52 -21.39 -13.43 8.72
CA GLU A 52 -21.78 -12.49 9.77
C GLU A 52 -21.03 -11.17 9.72
N SER A 53 -19.73 -11.21 9.43
CA SER A 53 -18.88 -10.03 9.43
C SER A 53 -17.64 -10.21 8.55
N VAL A 54 -16.95 -9.11 8.25
CA VAL A 54 -15.65 -9.15 7.57
C VAL A 54 -14.61 -9.87 8.43
N TYR A 55 -14.67 -9.66 9.75
CA TYR A 55 -13.78 -10.34 10.70
C TYR A 55 -14.01 -11.87 10.67
N SER A 56 -15.25 -12.33 10.76
CA SER A 56 -15.56 -13.76 10.71
C SER A 56 -15.20 -14.38 9.36
N ALA A 57 -15.50 -13.72 8.25
CA ALA A 57 -15.09 -14.16 6.92
C ALA A 57 -13.57 -14.28 6.79
N TRP A 58 -12.83 -13.35 7.37
CA TRP A 58 -11.36 -13.38 7.38
C TRP A 58 -10.80 -14.52 8.24
N LEU A 59 -11.36 -14.78 9.42
CA LEU A 59 -10.99 -15.93 10.25
C LEU A 59 -11.23 -17.24 9.51
N TYR A 60 -12.39 -17.38 8.87
CA TYR A 60 -12.77 -18.57 8.09
C TYR A 60 -11.84 -18.81 6.90
N LYS A 61 -11.56 -17.78 6.13
CA LYS A 61 -10.70 -17.87 4.94
C LYS A 61 -9.26 -18.29 5.27
N ASN A 62 -8.75 -17.91 6.45
CA ASN A 62 -7.37 -18.20 6.84
C ASN A 62 -7.22 -19.54 7.57
N ASP A 63 -8.32 -20.16 8.00
CA ASP A 63 -8.34 -21.46 8.69
C ASP A 63 -7.33 -21.53 9.86
N PHE A 64 -7.38 -20.51 10.74
CA PHE A 64 -6.46 -20.42 11.86
C PHE A 64 -6.73 -21.50 12.90
N ASP A 65 -5.67 -22.16 13.36
CA ASP A 65 -5.76 -23.04 14.51
C ASP A 65 -6.09 -22.27 15.81
N PRO A 66 -6.48 -22.97 16.89
CA PRO A 66 -6.86 -22.34 18.16
C PRO A 66 -5.77 -21.43 18.75
N PHE A 67 -4.48 -21.77 18.56
CA PHE A 67 -3.39 -20.98 19.10
C PHE A 67 -3.16 -19.69 18.28
N HIS A 68 -3.25 -19.74 16.95
CA HIS A 68 -3.22 -18.55 16.12
C HIS A 68 -4.38 -17.59 16.45
N ARG A 69 -5.60 -18.13 16.68
CA ARG A 69 -6.74 -17.31 17.08
C ARG A 69 -6.52 -16.67 18.46
N LEU A 70 -5.93 -17.40 19.42
CA LEU A 70 -5.58 -16.85 20.72
C LEU A 70 -4.60 -15.67 20.58
N ILE A 71 -3.58 -15.80 19.76
CA ILE A 71 -2.63 -14.70 19.50
C ILE A 71 -3.35 -13.47 18.95
N ILE A 72 -4.22 -13.67 17.95
CA ILE A 72 -4.96 -12.58 17.29
C ILE A 72 -5.88 -11.86 18.28
N VAL A 73 -6.70 -12.61 19.03
CA VAL A 73 -7.63 -11.99 19.98
C VAL A 73 -6.88 -11.30 21.14
N CYS A 74 -5.81 -11.90 21.65
CA CYS A 74 -5.00 -11.27 22.70
C CYS A 74 -4.39 -9.94 22.22
N ALA A 75 -3.78 -9.92 21.02
CA ALA A 75 -3.19 -8.72 20.45
C ALA A 75 -4.23 -7.60 20.21
N LEU A 76 -5.44 -7.97 19.78
CA LEU A 76 -6.55 -7.02 19.60
C LEU A 76 -7.06 -6.49 20.94
N THR A 77 -7.17 -7.38 21.96
CA THR A 77 -7.67 -7.05 23.29
C THR A 77 -6.75 -6.08 24.06
N VAL A 78 -5.43 -6.14 23.85
CA VAL A 78 -4.49 -5.15 24.41
C VAL A 78 -4.87 -3.72 24.02
N THR A 79 -5.43 -3.55 22.83
CA THR A 79 -5.81 -2.22 22.31
C THR A 79 -7.21 -1.81 22.76
N TYR A 80 -8.18 -2.73 22.73
CA TYR A 80 -9.60 -2.39 22.87
C TYR A 80 -10.23 -2.74 24.22
N SER A 81 -9.65 -3.71 24.96
CA SER A 81 -10.22 -4.22 26.21
C SER A 81 -9.13 -4.68 27.19
N SER A 82 -8.10 -3.84 27.39
CA SER A 82 -6.90 -4.21 28.16
C SER A 82 -7.18 -4.66 29.60
N SER A 83 -8.27 -4.21 30.22
CA SER A 83 -8.68 -4.63 31.59
C SER A 83 -8.94 -6.13 31.73
N THR A 84 -9.21 -6.86 30.65
CA THR A 84 -9.33 -8.33 30.64
C THR A 84 -8.08 -9.01 31.22
N PHE A 85 -6.90 -8.40 31.04
CA PHE A 85 -5.64 -8.94 31.53
C PHE A 85 -5.28 -8.52 32.96
N ASP A 86 -6.05 -7.68 33.64
CA ASP A 86 -5.74 -7.21 34.98
C ASP A 86 -5.72 -8.35 36.03
N ARG A 87 -6.39 -9.47 35.72
CA ARG A 87 -6.32 -10.69 36.53
C ARG A 87 -4.91 -11.26 36.71
N PHE A 88 -3.98 -10.96 35.79
CA PHE A 88 -2.57 -11.35 35.90
C PHE A 88 -1.75 -10.45 36.85
N LEU A 89 -2.34 -9.38 37.36
CA LEU A 89 -1.70 -8.50 38.35
C LEU A 89 -1.69 -9.07 39.77
N ILE A 90 -2.30 -10.23 39.97
CA ILE A 90 -2.31 -10.94 41.27
C ILE A 90 -0.87 -11.16 41.74
N LYS A 91 -0.64 -10.87 43.03
CA LYS A 91 0.64 -11.09 43.69
C LYS A 91 0.63 -12.34 44.56
N ASN A 92 1.75 -13.03 44.60
CA ASN A 92 2.02 -14.06 45.61
C ASN A 92 2.25 -13.37 46.97
N LYS A 93 1.36 -13.57 47.90
CA LYS A 93 1.41 -12.97 49.25
C LYS A 93 2.68 -13.28 50.04
N GLY A 94 3.28 -14.47 49.82
CA GLY A 94 4.50 -14.87 50.51
C GLY A 94 5.78 -14.21 50.00
N LEU A 95 5.82 -13.84 48.71
CA LEU A 95 6.99 -13.27 48.07
C LEU A 95 6.82 -11.77 47.74
N ASP A 96 5.63 -11.21 47.92
CA ASP A 96 5.21 -9.86 47.45
C ASP A 96 5.59 -9.57 46.00
N LYS A 97 5.61 -10.61 45.18
CA LYS A 97 5.95 -10.56 43.77
C LYS A 97 4.82 -11.12 42.93
N ARG A 98 4.74 -10.68 41.64
CA ARG A 98 3.83 -11.31 40.68
C ARG A 98 4.31 -12.72 40.36
N PHE A 99 3.38 -13.56 39.94
CA PHE A 99 3.70 -14.91 39.47
C PHE A 99 4.46 -14.80 38.15
N THR A 100 5.70 -15.25 38.11
CA THR A 100 6.58 -15.19 36.93
C THR A 100 6.12 -16.13 35.83
N GLU A 101 5.38 -17.17 36.19
CA GLU A 101 4.82 -18.16 35.25
C GLU A 101 3.75 -17.58 34.32
N PHE A 102 3.11 -16.50 34.75
CA PHE A 102 2.10 -15.84 33.90
C PHE A 102 2.71 -15.04 32.76
N GLY A 103 4.01 -14.74 32.82
CA GLY A 103 4.66 -13.84 31.86
C GLY A 103 4.06 -12.43 31.88
N GLY A 104 4.25 -11.69 30.79
CA GLY A 104 3.74 -10.33 30.66
C GLY A 104 4.49 -9.29 31.50
N TYR A 105 4.11 -8.05 31.31
CA TYR A 105 4.65 -6.94 32.12
C TYR A 105 3.60 -5.85 32.31
N PHE A 106 3.80 -5.04 33.33
CA PHE A 106 2.97 -3.84 33.56
C PHE A 106 3.60 -2.63 32.89
N ASP A 107 2.88 -2.03 31.96
CA ASP A 107 3.28 -0.77 31.36
C ASP A 107 2.82 0.38 32.27
N SER A 108 3.78 1.02 32.95
CA SER A 108 3.48 2.12 33.88
C SER A 108 3.00 3.39 33.19
N LYS A 109 3.35 3.60 31.90
CA LYS A 109 2.90 4.77 31.14
C LYS A 109 1.43 4.65 30.72
N LEU A 110 1.01 3.45 30.37
CA LEU A 110 -0.36 3.15 29.94
C LEU A 110 -1.22 2.59 31.07
N SER A 111 -0.62 2.35 32.27
CA SER A 111 -1.28 1.77 33.44
C SER A 111 -2.05 0.49 33.13
N LYS A 112 -1.48 -0.40 32.33
CA LYS A 112 -2.10 -1.67 31.91
C LYS A 112 -1.14 -2.84 31.92
N PHE A 113 -1.70 -4.06 32.08
CA PHE A 113 -0.94 -5.29 31.86
C PHE A 113 -0.81 -5.56 30.35
N VAL A 114 0.40 -5.89 29.91
CA VAL A 114 0.70 -6.25 28.52
C VAL A 114 1.10 -7.72 28.46
N PRO A 115 0.30 -8.59 27.82
CA PRO A 115 0.62 -10.00 27.65
C PRO A 115 1.81 -10.18 26.70
N THR A 116 2.65 -11.16 27.00
CA THR A 116 3.76 -11.58 26.14
C THR A 116 3.49 -12.97 25.58
N PHE A 117 4.37 -13.47 24.71
CA PHE A 117 4.26 -14.86 24.23
C PHE A 117 4.31 -15.87 25.39
N GLU A 118 4.97 -15.55 26.50
CA GLU A 118 4.95 -16.39 27.70
C GLU A 118 3.56 -16.44 28.33
N THR A 119 2.83 -15.32 28.37
CA THR A 119 1.42 -15.27 28.82
C THR A 119 0.52 -16.14 27.93
N LEU A 120 0.70 -16.07 26.62
CA LEU A 120 -0.07 -16.88 25.67
C LEU A 120 0.19 -18.37 25.83
N LEU A 121 1.45 -18.76 26.07
CA LEU A 121 1.79 -20.16 26.38
C LEU A 121 1.20 -20.62 27.69
N PHE A 122 1.24 -19.80 28.74
CA PHE A 122 0.60 -20.09 29.99
C PHE A 122 -0.90 -20.34 29.82
N LEU A 123 -1.58 -19.50 29.07
CA LEU A 123 -3.00 -19.66 28.76
C LEU A 123 -3.29 -20.95 28.00
N PHE A 124 -2.51 -21.28 26.98
CA PHE A 124 -2.77 -22.42 26.11
C PHE A 124 -2.30 -23.76 26.72
N ASN A 125 -1.10 -23.80 27.24
CA ASN A 125 -0.43 -25.05 27.69
C ASN A 125 -0.19 -25.15 29.20
N GLY A 126 -0.48 -24.11 29.99
CA GLY A 126 -0.08 -24.04 31.39
C GLY A 126 1.43 -23.95 31.58
N VAL A 127 1.96 -24.49 32.67
CA VAL A 127 3.39 -24.37 33.06
C VAL A 127 4.31 -25.40 32.37
N LYS A 128 3.89 -26.01 31.25
CA LYS A 128 4.69 -27.03 30.56
C LYS A 128 5.89 -26.43 29.84
N HIS A 129 7.12 -26.78 30.27
CA HIS A 129 8.36 -26.28 29.65
C HIS A 129 8.54 -26.70 28.19
N SER A 130 8.10 -27.91 27.80
CA SER A 130 8.23 -28.43 26.43
C SER A 130 7.50 -27.56 25.38
N SER A 131 6.38 -26.98 25.76
CA SER A 131 5.60 -26.11 24.86
C SER A 131 6.30 -24.77 24.53
N LYS A 132 7.22 -24.30 25.39
CA LYS A 132 8.02 -23.10 25.13
C LYS A 132 8.91 -23.23 23.90
N PHE A 133 9.29 -24.46 23.52
CA PHE A 133 10.06 -24.68 22.27
C PHE A 133 9.20 -24.59 21.00
N LEU A 134 7.91 -24.95 21.08
CA LEU A 134 7.01 -24.93 19.92
C LEU A 134 6.70 -23.51 19.42
N ILE A 135 6.76 -22.53 20.33
CA ILE A 135 6.43 -21.15 19.96
C ILE A 135 7.41 -20.54 18.96
N ARG A 136 8.64 -21.08 18.88
CA ARG A 136 9.63 -20.60 17.90
C ARG A 136 9.18 -20.82 16.47
N ASN A 137 8.27 -21.78 16.23
CA ASN A 137 7.67 -22.02 14.92
C ASN A 137 6.78 -20.85 14.46
N ILE A 138 6.29 -20.01 15.39
CA ILE A 138 5.53 -18.80 15.04
C ILE A 138 6.42 -17.75 14.40
N LEU A 139 7.72 -17.75 14.70
CA LEU A 139 8.71 -16.86 14.10
C LEU A 139 9.19 -17.32 12.73
N ASP A 140 8.83 -18.52 12.31
CA ASP A 140 9.18 -19.01 10.99
C ASP A 140 8.55 -18.09 9.92
N LYS A 141 9.33 -17.73 8.93
CA LYS A 141 8.84 -16.91 7.79
C LYS A 141 7.68 -17.56 7.04
N ASN A 142 7.54 -18.89 7.15
CA ASN A 142 6.43 -19.65 6.56
C ASN A 142 5.19 -19.69 7.46
N ASN A 143 5.28 -19.23 8.72
CA ASN A 143 4.11 -19.14 9.57
C ASN A 143 3.11 -18.13 9.01
N ILE A 144 1.83 -18.51 8.95
CA ILE A 144 0.76 -17.71 8.34
C ILE A 144 0.65 -16.28 8.91
N LEU A 145 0.91 -16.10 10.22
CA LEU A 145 0.84 -14.79 10.88
C LEU A 145 1.96 -13.85 10.40
N ILE A 146 3.14 -14.39 10.11
CA ILE A 146 4.30 -13.64 9.63
C ILE A 146 4.26 -13.52 8.11
N ALA A 147 4.03 -14.64 7.39
CA ALA A 147 4.01 -14.68 5.94
C ALA A 147 2.96 -13.75 5.32
N ARG A 148 1.82 -13.56 5.99
CA ARG A 148 0.74 -12.65 5.55
C ARG A 148 0.79 -11.27 6.22
N ASN A 149 1.88 -10.95 6.89
CA ASN A 149 2.05 -9.65 7.60
C ASN A 149 0.88 -9.31 8.54
N ILE A 150 0.35 -10.33 9.24
CA ILE A 150 -0.75 -10.17 10.19
C ILE A 150 -0.23 -9.67 11.54
N LEU A 151 0.94 -10.19 11.95
CA LEU A 151 1.54 -9.96 13.25
C LEU A 151 2.86 -9.20 13.14
N THR A 152 3.05 -8.24 14.03
CA THR A 152 4.33 -7.62 14.34
C THR A 152 4.74 -7.97 15.78
N ILE A 153 6.05 -8.01 16.03
CA ILE A 153 6.57 -8.36 17.37
C ILE A 153 7.17 -7.11 17.98
N GLN A 154 6.49 -6.57 18.98
CA GLN A 154 6.96 -5.38 19.70
C GLN A 154 8.06 -5.75 20.70
N ASN A 155 9.01 -4.81 20.91
CA ASN A 155 10.11 -4.95 21.88
C ASN A 155 11.03 -6.16 21.64
N PHE A 156 11.13 -6.65 20.40
CA PHE A 156 12.11 -7.66 20.06
C PHE A 156 13.48 -7.00 19.87
N GLU A 157 14.21 -6.84 20.98
CA GLU A 157 15.62 -6.51 20.95
C GLU A 157 16.42 -7.83 20.87
N SER A 158 17.48 -7.85 20.09
CA SER A 158 18.32 -9.05 19.89
C SER A 158 18.90 -9.63 21.18
N THR A 159 18.85 -8.89 22.27
CA THR A 159 19.33 -9.28 23.60
C THR A 159 18.26 -9.82 24.54
N LYS A 160 16.97 -9.70 24.20
CA LYS A 160 15.85 -10.18 25.02
C LYS A 160 15.29 -11.49 24.50
N SER A 161 14.79 -12.33 25.44
CA SER A 161 14.10 -13.55 25.05
C SER A 161 12.85 -13.23 24.22
N PHE A 162 12.63 -13.94 23.14
CA PHE A 162 11.41 -13.86 22.33
C PHE A 162 10.14 -14.04 23.17
N LEU A 163 10.18 -14.92 24.16
CA LEU A 163 9.05 -15.16 25.07
C LEU A 163 8.60 -13.90 25.81
N SER A 164 9.51 -12.96 26.04
CA SER A 164 9.22 -11.69 26.72
C SER A 164 8.71 -10.61 25.78
N SER A 165 8.61 -10.90 24.47
CA SER A 165 8.06 -9.96 23.49
C SER A 165 6.54 -10.04 23.45
N SER A 166 5.89 -8.94 23.10
CA SER A 166 4.42 -8.87 22.98
C SER A 166 3.98 -9.02 21.53
N PRO A 167 2.99 -9.87 21.23
CA PRO A 167 2.37 -9.91 19.91
C PRO A 167 1.57 -8.64 19.68
N SER A 168 1.70 -8.05 18.51
CA SER A 168 0.91 -6.91 18.06
C SER A 168 0.43 -7.15 16.65
N LEU A 169 -0.83 -6.82 16.37
CA LEU A 169 -1.34 -6.86 15.00
C LEU A 169 -0.81 -5.67 14.20
N THR A 170 -0.64 -5.88 12.91
CA THR A 170 -0.36 -4.77 11.99
C THR A 170 -1.56 -3.82 11.90
N ASP A 171 -1.31 -2.55 11.59
CA ASP A 171 -2.39 -1.55 11.42
C ASP A 171 -3.40 -1.98 10.35
N GLU A 172 -2.92 -2.68 9.32
CA GLU A 172 -3.76 -3.26 8.29
C GLU A 172 -4.74 -4.30 8.84
N THR A 173 -4.22 -5.22 9.64
CA THR A 173 -5.05 -6.25 10.27
C THR A 173 -6.03 -5.63 11.24
N ILE A 174 -5.60 -4.67 12.07
CA ILE A 174 -6.48 -3.96 12.99
C ILE A 174 -7.61 -3.26 12.23
N GLN A 175 -7.30 -2.53 11.15
CA GLN A 175 -8.31 -1.82 10.36
C GLN A 175 -9.28 -2.80 9.69
N LEU A 176 -8.80 -3.91 9.15
CA LEU A 176 -9.65 -4.94 8.55
C LEU A 176 -10.60 -5.55 9.58
N LEU A 177 -10.10 -5.93 10.76
CA LEU A 177 -10.88 -6.59 11.79
C LEU A 177 -11.86 -5.65 12.51
N THR A 178 -11.60 -4.35 12.52
CA THR A 178 -12.46 -3.36 13.19
C THR A 178 -13.39 -2.65 12.21
N VAL A 179 -12.85 -1.94 11.24
CA VAL A 179 -13.62 -1.13 10.27
C VAL A 179 -14.10 -1.95 9.08
N GLY A 180 -13.45 -3.08 8.79
CA GLY A 180 -13.79 -3.95 7.66
C GLY A 180 -13.29 -3.45 6.31
N THR A 181 -12.39 -2.46 6.29
CA THR A 181 -11.83 -1.89 5.06
C THR A 181 -10.36 -2.24 4.92
N LYS A 182 -9.89 -2.36 3.67
CA LYS A 182 -8.46 -2.50 3.41
C LYS A 182 -7.71 -1.26 3.88
N PHE A 183 -6.57 -1.48 4.51
CA PHE A 183 -5.69 -0.39 4.92
C PHE A 183 -5.03 0.23 3.69
N LYS A 184 -5.21 1.54 3.54
CA LYS A 184 -4.58 2.35 2.51
C LYS A 184 -3.64 3.34 3.20
N PRO A 185 -2.32 3.10 3.20
CA PRO A 185 -1.38 4.02 3.80
C PRO A 185 -1.53 5.42 3.19
N GLN A 186 -1.54 6.43 4.05
CA GLN A 186 -1.55 7.82 3.59
C GLN A 186 -0.13 8.38 3.55
N TYR A 187 0.07 9.37 2.68
CA TYR A 187 1.34 10.07 2.59
C TYR A 187 1.78 10.61 3.97
N SER A 188 2.99 10.26 4.36
CA SER A 188 3.62 10.77 5.59
C SER A 188 5.14 10.84 5.39
N ILE A 189 5.85 11.43 6.35
CA ILE A 189 7.33 11.47 6.32
C ILE A 189 7.90 10.05 6.28
N ASN A 190 7.29 9.12 7.01
CA ASN A 190 7.72 7.72 7.07
C ASN A 190 7.21 6.88 5.89
N PHE A 191 6.19 7.34 5.18
CA PHE A 191 5.62 6.68 4.00
C PHE A 191 5.46 7.72 2.88
N PRO A 192 6.53 8.07 2.14
CA PRO A 192 6.51 9.11 1.12
C PRO A 192 5.94 8.62 -0.21
N ALA A 193 4.83 7.90 -0.18
CA ALA A 193 4.07 7.46 -1.33
C ALA A 193 2.61 7.88 -1.19
N LYS A 194 2.01 8.35 -2.26
CA LYS A 194 0.63 8.82 -2.32
C LYS A 194 -0.20 7.90 -3.18
N LEU A 195 -1.31 7.38 -2.64
CA LEU A 195 -2.30 6.67 -3.45
C LEU A 195 -2.88 7.62 -4.50
N ILE A 196 -2.88 7.18 -5.76
CA ILE A 196 -3.50 7.92 -6.87
C ILE A 196 -4.68 7.11 -7.41
N GLU A 197 -5.84 7.74 -7.41
CA GLU A 197 -7.09 7.19 -7.92
C GLU A 197 -7.60 8.11 -9.04
N THR A 198 -8.45 7.58 -9.92
CA THR A 198 -9.07 8.36 -10.99
C THR A 198 -10.52 7.98 -11.18
N GLU A 199 -11.39 8.98 -11.37
CA GLU A 199 -12.76 8.79 -11.79
C GLU A 199 -12.88 8.56 -13.30
N MET A 200 -11.84 8.92 -14.06
CA MET A 200 -11.79 8.74 -15.52
C MET A 200 -11.79 7.26 -15.91
N ASN A 201 -12.21 6.97 -17.13
CA ASN A 201 -12.24 5.64 -17.73
C ASN A 201 -11.24 5.57 -18.91
N TRP A 202 -11.07 4.37 -19.47
CA TRP A 202 -10.17 4.19 -20.63
C TRP A 202 -10.60 5.00 -21.85
N ASP A 203 -11.90 5.24 -22.05
CA ASP A 203 -12.43 6.05 -23.16
C ASP A 203 -12.06 7.53 -23.04
N ASP A 204 -11.71 7.98 -21.85
CA ASP A 204 -11.25 9.36 -21.59
C ASP A 204 -9.76 9.55 -21.91
N LEU A 205 -9.02 8.45 -22.11
CA LEU A 205 -7.59 8.47 -22.41
C LEU A 205 -7.37 8.24 -23.90
N ILE A 206 -7.07 9.30 -24.62
CA ILE A 206 -6.79 9.27 -26.06
C ILE A 206 -5.29 9.11 -26.28
N LEU A 207 -4.90 7.97 -26.85
CA LEU A 207 -3.52 7.62 -27.18
C LEU A 207 -3.47 6.97 -28.56
N ASN A 208 -2.29 6.95 -29.19
CA ASN A 208 -2.10 6.26 -30.46
C ASN A 208 -2.20 4.71 -30.26
N GLU A 209 -2.53 4.03 -31.36
CA GLU A 209 -2.77 2.59 -31.35
C GLU A 209 -1.54 1.76 -30.91
N SER A 210 -0.34 2.18 -31.32
CA SER A 210 0.90 1.51 -30.92
C SER A 210 1.10 1.55 -29.40
N LEU A 211 0.85 2.70 -28.77
CA LEU A 211 0.98 2.87 -27.33
C LEU A 211 -0.09 2.08 -26.57
N LEU A 212 -1.33 2.05 -27.11
CA LEU A 212 -2.41 1.23 -26.53
C LEU A 212 -2.06 -0.26 -26.54
N ASN A 213 -1.45 -0.77 -27.62
CA ASN A 213 -0.99 -2.16 -27.72
C ASN A 213 0.08 -2.49 -26.68
N GLU A 214 1.06 -1.59 -26.45
CA GLU A 214 2.06 -1.78 -25.41
C GLU A 214 1.44 -1.76 -24.00
N ILE A 215 0.45 -0.92 -23.76
CA ILE A 215 -0.29 -0.88 -22.49
C ILE A 215 -1.07 -2.18 -22.29
N GLU A 216 -1.67 -2.73 -23.35
CA GLU A 216 -2.38 -4.02 -23.28
C GLU A 216 -1.42 -5.17 -22.91
N ASN A 217 -0.18 -5.16 -23.41
CA ASN A 217 0.85 -6.12 -23.00
C ASN A 217 1.12 -6.06 -21.48
N ILE A 218 1.12 -4.85 -20.89
CA ILE A 218 1.25 -4.68 -19.43
C ILE A 218 0.02 -5.29 -18.71
N CYS A 219 -1.18 -5.06 -19.22
CA CYS A 219 -2.41 -5.64 -18.65
C CYS A 219 -2.40 -7.17 -18.71
N ILE A 220 -1.96 -7.75 -19.83
CA ILE A 220 -1.81 -9.20 -19.98
C ILE A 220 -0.81 -9.75 -18.96
N TRP A 221 0.33 -9.07 -18.78
CA TRP A 221 1.30 -9.48 -17.78
C TRP A 221 0.70 -9.44 -16.36
N LEU A 222 0.03 -8.35 -15.99
CA LEU A 222 -0.63 -8.23 -14.68
C LEU A 222 -1.62 -9.36 -14.42
N LYS A 223 -2.40 -9.74 -15.44
CA LYS A 223 -3.39 -10.83 -15.34
C LYS A 223 -2.75 -12.20 -15.13
N HIS A 224 -1.54 -12.42 -15.68
CA HIS A 224 -0.88 -13.72 -15.70
C HIS A 224 0.37 -13.80 -14.78
N SER A 225 0.71 -12.74 -14.07
CA SER A 225 1.89 -12.68 -13.18
C SER A 225 1.92 -13.83 -12.16
N ASN A 226 0.78 -14.15 -11.53
CA ASN A 226 0.67 -15.26 -10.59
C ASN A 226 0.98 -16.63 -11.21
N GLN A 227 0.72 -16.83 -12.51
CA GLN A 227 1.06 -18.08 -13.21
C GLN A 227 2.57 -18.19 -13.39
N ILE A 228 3.24 -17.08 -13.69
CA ILE A 228 4.69 -17.01 -13.83
C ILE A 228 5.37 -17.35 -12.50
N ASP A 229 4.88 -16.80 -11.40
CA ASP A 229 5.46 -16.99 -10.07
C ASP A 229 5.25 -18.42 -9.54
N ASN A 230 4.15 -19.07 -9.91
CA ASN A 230 3.82 -20.42 -9.45
C ASN A 230 4.42 -21.54 -10.32
N ASP A 231 4.85 -21.25 -11.55
CA ASP A 231 5.50 -22.25 -12.41
C ASP A 231 7.04 -22.19 -12.27
N PRO A 232 7.70 -23.22 -11.74
CA PRO A 232 9.15 -23.25 -11.57
C PRO A 232 9.94 -23.08 -12.88
N ASN A 233 9.39 -23.46 -14.04
CA ASN A 233 10.02 -23.34 -15.34
C ASN A 233 9.95 -21.91 -15.87
N LEU A 234 8.79 -21.27 -15.71
CA LEU A 234 8.59 -19.87 -16.08
C LEU A 234 9.41 -18.95 -15.17
N ARG A 235 9.37 -19.18 -13.86
CA ARG A 235 10.11 -18.39 -12.86
C ARG A 235 11.63 -18.37 -13.10
N LYS A 236 12.20 -19.44 -13.67
CA LYS A 236 13.63 -19.50 -14.01
C LYS A 236 13.98 -18.70 -15.26
N LYS A 237 13.01 -18.46 -16.16
CA LYS A 237 13.24 -17.86 -17.48
C LYS A 237 12.79 -16.41 -17.56
N PHE A 238 11.83 -16.00 -16.73
CA PHE A 238 11.30 -14.66 -16.71
C PHE A 238 11.93 -13.84 -15.58
N ASN A 239 12.07 -12.54 -15.79
CA ASN A 239 12.50 -11.62 -14.75
C ASN A 239 11.39 -11.47 -13.71
N LYS A 240 11.77 -11.21 -12.46
CA LYS A 240 10.82 -10.88 -11.39
C LYS A 240 10.13 -9.57 -11.68
N GLY A 241 8.80 -9.56 -11.58
CA GLY A 241 7.97 -8.37 -11.78
C GLY A 241 8.08 -7.80 -13.20
N TYR A 242 7.46 -6.64 -13.42
CA TYR A 242 7.47 -5.92 -14.69
C TYR A 242 7.87 -4.46 -14.48
N LYS A 243 8.86 -3.99 -15.21
CA LYS A 243 9.37 -2.63 -15.12
C LYS A 243 9.15 -1.95 -16.46
N CYS A 244 8.45 -0.83 -16.44
CA CYS A 244 8.24 -0.02 -17.64
C CYS A 244 8.64 1.44 -17.42
N LEU A 245 9.03 2.08 -18.48
CA LEU A 245 9.40 3.48 -18.52
C LEU A 245 8.42 4.25 -19.39
N PHE A 246 7.73 5.22 -18.80
CA PHE A 246 6.88 6.17 -19.50
C PHE A 246 7.63 7.49 -19.67
N TYR A 247 7.90 7.90 -20.90
CA TYR A 247 8.60 9.16 -21.14
C TYR A 247 7.87 10.01 -22.19
N GLY A 248 8.03 11.32 -22.12
CA GLY A 248 7.42 12.27 -23.06
C GLY A 248 6.97 13.55 -22.36
N PRO A 249 6.50 14.54 -23.12
CA PRO A 249 6.13 15.86 -22.61
C PRO A 249 5.12 15.81 -21.47
N PRO A 250 5.06 16.84 -20.60
CA PRO A 250 4.05 16.91 -19.55
C PRO A 250 2.63 17.00 -20.16
N GLY A 251 1.65 16.46 -19.42
CA GLY A 251 0.24 16.52 -19.83
C GLY A 251 -0.17 15.55 -20.95
N THR A 252 0.67 14.56 -21.29
CA THR A 252 0.40 13.54 -22.33
C THR A 252 -0.28 12.27 -21.80
N GLY A 253 -0.59 12.19 -20.48
CA GLY A 253 -1.38 11.09 -19.93
C GLY A 253 -0.62 10.03 -19.14
N LYS A 254 0.70 10.15 -18.92
CA LYS A 254 1.54 9.16 -18.20
C LYS A 254 0.94 8.72 -16.85
N THR A 255 0.66 9.67 -15.97
CA THR A 255 0.09 9.41 -14.65
C THR A 255 -1.33 8.86 -14.72
N LEU A 256 -2.14 9.37 -15.66
CA LEU A 256 -3.49 8.89 -15.91
C LEU A 256 -3.48 7.42 -16.36
N THR A 257 -2.58 7.06 -17.28
CA THR A 257 -2.40 5.67 -17.74
C THR A 257 -2.08 4.74 -16.57
N ALA A 258 -1.15 5.13 -15.69
CA ALA A 258 -0.82 4.34 -14.50
C ALA A 258 -2.04 4.15 -13.58
N SER A 259 -2.82 5.21 -13.34
CA SER A 259 -4.04 5.14 -12.52
C SER A 259 -5.11 4.24 -13.16
N LEU A 260 -5.27 4.30 -14.48
CA LEU A 260 -6.22 3.46 -15.23
C LEU A 260 -5.77 1.99 -15.26
N LEU A 261 -4.47 1.72 -15.36
CA LEU A 261 -3.93 0.36 -15.20
C LEU A 261 -4.32 -0.24 -13.85
N GLY A 262 -4.16 0.52 -12.76
CA GLY A 262 -4.60 0.10 -11.44
C GLY A 262 -6.10 -0.13 -11.37
N LYS A 263 -6.91 0.82 -11.84
CA LYS A 263 -8.37 0.73 -11.86
C LYS A 263 -8.87 -0.50 -12.62
N ARG A 264 -8.34 -0.78 -13.81
CA ARG A 264 -8.72 -1.91 -14.67
C ARG A 264 -8.40 -3.27 -14.03
N ASN A 265 -7.27 -3.36 -13.31
CA ASN A 265 -6.80 -4.61 -12.73
C ASN A 265 -7.16 -4.74 -11.23
N GLY A 266 -7.89 -3.79 -10.65
CA GLY A 266 -8.24 -3.79 -9.23
C GLY A 266 -7.05 -3.64 -8.27
N LEU A 267 -5.98 -2.98 -8.74
CA LEU A 267 -4.74 -2.77 -8.02
C LEU A 267 -4.62 -1.31 -7.56
N GLU A 268 -4.03 -1.10 -6.40
CA GLU A 268 -3.75 0.24 -5.90
C GLU A 268 -2.46 0.79 -6.51
N VAL A 269 -2.46 2.07 -6.89
CA VAL A 269 -1.31 2.74 -7.50
C VAL A 269 -0.75 3.76 -6.53
N TYR A 270 0.49 3.57 -6.11
CA TYR A 270 1.19 4.49 -5.22
C TYR A 270 2.22 5.30 -5.98
N ARG A 271 2.01 6.62 -6.01
CA ARG A 271 2.94 7.58 -6.61
C ARG A 271 4.01 7.98 -5.61
N ILE A 272 5.25 7.86 -6.04
CA ILE A 272 6.47 8.21 -5.32
C ILE A 272 7.17 9.30 -6.12
N ASP A 273 7.33 10.48 -5.52
CA ASP A 273 8.02 11.62 -6.13
C ASP A 273 9.50 11.57 -5.76
N LEU A 274 10.33 11.21 -6.72
CA LEU A 274 11.76 11.02 -6.49
C LEU A 274 12.50 12.33 -6.21
N SER A 275 12.03 13.45 -6.74
CA SER A 275 12.66 14.75 -6.50
C SER A 275 12.56 15.16 -5.02
N GLN A 276 11.45 14.83 -4.37
CA GLN A 276 11.23 15.13 -2.95
C GLN A 276 11.98 14.18 -2.03
N ILE A 277 12.21 12.95 -2.47
CA ILE A 277 12.86 11.91 -1.67
C ILE A 277 14.38 12.13 -1.67
N ILE A 278 14.97 12.39 -2.83
CA ILE A 278 16.43 12.52 -2.98
C ILE A 278 16.95 13.78 -2.29
N SER A 279 16.12 14.79 -2.11
CA SER A 279 16.55 16.11 -1.61
C SER A 279 16.58 16.24 -0.08
N LYS A 280 15.96 15.34 0.70
CA LYS A 280 15.59 15.70 2.08
C LYS A 280 16.42 15.15 3.23
N TYR A 281 16.97 13.95 3.27
CA TYR A 281 17.74 13.46 4.44
C TYR A 281 18.56 12.19 4.16
N VAL A 282 19.82 12.20 4.60
CA VAL A 282 20.76 11.06 4.57
C VAL A 282 20.33 9.97 5.56
N GLY A 283 20.20 8.73 5.11
CA GLY A 283 19.94 7.55 5.96
C GLY A 283 18.47 7.23 6.25
N GLU A 284 17.59 8.20 6.45
CA GLU A 284 16.15 7.96 6.64
C GLU A 284 15.45 7.62 5.32
N THR A 285 15.95 8.15 4.22
CA THR A 285 15.37 7.95 2.88
C THR A 285 15.43 6.50 2.43
N GLU A 286 16.56 5.82 2.63
CA GLU A 286 16.70 4.39 2.30
C GLU A 286 15.73 3.53 3.11
N LYS A 287 15.58 3.83 4.40
CA LYS A 287 14.65 3.13 5.29
C LYS A 287 13.19 3.32 4.87
N ASN A 288 12.81 4.55 4.52
CA ASN A 288 11.45 4.87 4.09
C ASN A 288 11.11 4.21 2.73
N LEU A 289 12.07 4.19 1.80
CA LEU A 289 11.92 3.47 0.53
C LEU A 289 11.83 1.96 0.75
N ALA A 290 12.68 1.38 1.62
CA ALA A 290 12.58 -0.02 1.97
C ALA A 290 11.19 -0.38 2.47
N GLN A 291 10.63 0.42 3.36
CA GLN A 291 9.28 0.22 3.90
C GLN A 291 8.19 0.25 2.82
N ILE A 292 8.30 1.14 1.81
CA ILE A 292 7.35 1.17 0.68
C ILE A 292 7.41 -0.15 -0.10
N PHE A 293 8.62 -0.62 -0.47
CA PHE A 293 8.77 -1.87 -1.20
C PHE A 293 8.30 -3.08 -0.39
N ASP A 294 8.65 -3.15 0.88
CA ASP A 294 8.26 -4.26 1.77
C ASP A 294 6.73 -4.34 1.94
N LEU A 295 6.05 -3.20 2.04
CA LEU A 295 4.60 -3.15 2.06
C LEU A 295 4.00 -3.53 0.70
N ALA A 296 4.59 -3.06 -0.40
CA ALA A 296 4.08 -3.30 -1.75
C ALA A 296 4.24 -4.76 -2.18
N GLU A 297 5.31 -5.46 -1.76
CA GLU A 297 5.57 -6.87 -2.08
C GLU A 297 4.42 -7.81 -1.65
N ASN A 298 3.71 -7.45 -0.58
CA ASN A 298 2.63 -8.27 -0.03
C ASN A 298 1.22 -7.83 -0.48
N LYS A 299 1.10 -6.82 -1.36
CA LYS A 299 -0.18 -6.14 -1.61
C LYS A 299 -0.57 -5.98 -3.07
N ASP A 300 0.17 -6.54 -3.98
CA ASP A 300 -0.08 -6.38 -5.43
C ASP A 300 -0.22 -4.92 -5.87
N TRP A 301 0.58 -4.00 -5.29
CA TRP A 301 0.55 -2.59 -5.66
C TRP A 301 1.31 -2.32 -6.94
N ILE A 302 0.86 -1.30 -7.67
CA ILE A 302 1.64 -0.67 -8.73
C ILE A 302 2.44 0.48 -8.11
N LEU A 303 3.77 0.43 -8.23
CA LEU A 303 4.64 1.53 -7.80
C LEU A 303 4.90 2.46 -8.98
N PHE A 304 4.44 3.70 -8.88
CA PHE A 304 4.61 4.73 -9.89
C PHE A 304 5.63 5.77 -9.41
N PHE A 305 6.84 5.70 -9.96
CA PHE A 305 7.92 6.66 -9.66
C PHE A 305 7.85 7.81 -10.65
N ASP A 306 7.51 8.98 -10.16
CA ASP A 306 7.46 10.21 -10.95
C ASP A 306 8.79 10.97 -10.86
N GLU A 307 9.05 11.82 -11.87
CA GLU A 307 10.30 12.57 -11.99
C GLU A 307 11.55 11.67 -11.97
N ALA A 308 11.45 10.54 -12.68
CA ALA A 308 12.50 9.52 -12.71
C ALA A 308 13.79 9.95 -13.44
N GLU A 309 13.86 11.17 -13.98
CA GLU A 309 15.07 11.77 -14.57
C GLU A 309 16.26 11.77 -13.63
N SER A 310 16.00 11.88 -12.33
CA SER A 310 17.05 11.81 -11.30
C SER A 310 17.78 10.46 -11.26
N LEU A 311 17.13 9.38 -11.73
CA LEU A 311 17.75 8.04 -11.83
C LEU A 311 18.62 7.89 -13.07
N PHE A 312 18.39 8.71 -14.08
CA PHE A 312 19.06 8.64 -15.40
C PHE A 312 20.13 9.70 -15.58
N SER A 313 20.25 10.66 -14.64
CA SER A 313 21.33 11.64 -14.69
C SER A 313 22.68 10.92 -14.66
N LYS A 314 23.60 11.35 -15.53
CA LYS A 314 24.99 10.83 -15.52
C LYS A 314 25.52 10.95 -14.11
N ARG A 315 26.14 9.87 -13.62
CA ARG A 315 26.91 9.91 -12.36
C ARG A 315 27.88 11.05 -12.47
N THR A 316 27.65 12.11 -11.73
CA THR A 316 28.57 13.25 -11.63
C THR A 316 29.84 12.76 -10.97
N ASP A 317 31.00 13.19 -11.50
CA ASP A 317 32.28 12.98 -10.82
C ASP A 317 32.15 13.53 -9.40
N VAL A 318 32.49 12.69 -8.42
CA VAL A 318 32.26 12.93 -7.00
C VAL A 318 33.09 14.15 -6.58
N SER A 319 32.48 15.31 -6.55
CA SER A 319 33.10 16.56 -6.06
C SER A 319 32.67 16.91 -4.64
N ASP A 320 31.52 16.38 -4.17
CA ASP A 320 30.99 16.68 -2.83
C ASP A 320 30.35 15.43 -2.19
N SER A 321 30.23 15.45 -0.86
CA SER A 321 29.58 14.37 -0.07
C SER A 321 28.11 14.16 -0.44
N LYS A 322 27.42 15.19 -0.93
CA LYS A 322 26.05 15.11 -1.44
C LYS A 322 25.93 14.26 -2.70
N ASP A 323 26.91 14.39 -3.62
CA ASP A 323 26.92 13.61 -4.87
C ASP A 323 27.13 12.12 -4.61
N LYS A 324 28.01 11.80 -3.65
CA LYS A 324 28.26 10.41 -3.21
C LYS A 324 26.99 9.77 -2.64
N PHE A 325 26.25 10.51 -1.83
CA PHE A 325 25.01 10.04 -1.23
C PHE A 325 23.91 9.85 -2.27
N SER A 326 23.72 10.80 -3.19
CA SER A 326 22.75 10.70 -4.27
C SER A 326 23.01 9.46 -5.16
N ASN A 327 24.28 9.19 -5.50
CA ASN A 327 24.68 8.02 -6.26
C ASN A 327 24.41 6.69 -5.51
N GLN A 328 24.63 6.67 -4.19
CA GLN A 328 24.35 5.50 -3.35
C GLN A 328 22.84 5.22 -3.28
N LEU A 329 22.04 6.25 -3.01
CA LEU A 329 20.58 6.14 -2.97
C LEU A 329 20.00 5.67 -4.31
N THR A 330 20.48 6.23 -5.42
CA THR A 330 20.08 5.82 -6.77
C THR A 330 20.42 4.34 -7.01
N SER A 331 21.61 3.90 -6.61
CA SER A 331 22.02 2.49 -6.77
C SER A 331 21.16 1.55 -5.92
N TYR A 332 20.86 1.94 -4.68
CA TYR A 332 19.95 1.21 -3.79
C TYR A 332 18.54 1.10 -4.39
N LEU A 333 17.99 2.23 -4.86
CA LEU A 333 16.66 2.25 -5.45
C LEU A 333 16.55 1.37 -6.71
N LEU A 334 17.56 1.45 -7.57
CA LEU A 334 17.61 0.60 -8.78
C LEU A 334 17.62 -0.89 -8.42
N GLN A 335 18.38 -1.28 -7.40
CA GLN A 335 18.40 -2.65 -6.92
C GLN A 335 17.04 -3.08 -6.38
N ARG A 336 16.37 -2.25 -5.55
CA ARG A 336 15.03 -2.55 -5.03
C ARG A 336 13.98 -2.66 -6.14
N ILE A 337 14.06 -1.79 -7.17
CA ILE A 337 13.19 -1.87 -8.35
C ILE A 337 13.39 -3.20 -9.08
N GLU A 338 14.62 -3.67 -9.24
CA GLU A 338 14.92 -4.97 -9.89
C GLU A 338 14.34 -6.14 -9.12
N ASP A 339 14.52 -6.15 -7.82
CA ASP A 339 14.10 -7.24 -6.94
C ASP A 339 12.58 -7.31 -6.73
N PHE A 340 11.86 -6.21 -6.98
CA PHE A 340 10.41 -6.12 -6.74
C PHE A 340 9.60 -6.99 -7.71
N ASN A 341 8.69 -7.83 -7.19
CA ASN A 341 7.90 -8.77 -7.99
C ASN A 341 6.66 -8.16 -8.68
N GLY A 342 6.28 -6.92 -8.34
CA GLY A 342 5.11 -6.24 -8.91
C GLY A 342 5.42 -5.41 -10.16
N LEU A 343 4.43 -4.61 -10.58
CA LEU A 343 4.59 -3.63 -11.64
C LEU A 343 5.23 -2.35 -11.10
N VAL A 344 6.33 -1.93 -11.73
CA VAL A 344 6.97 -0.64 -11.51
C VAL A 344 6.86 0.19 -12.77
N VAL A 345 6.33 1.40 -12.65
CA VAL A 345 6.25 2.40 -13.71
C VAL A 345 7.18 3.56 -13.34
N LEU A 346 8.19 3.79 -14.16
CA LEU A 346 9.05 4.97 -14.05
C LEU A 346 8.53 6.02 -15.02
N ALA A 347 8.29 7.25 -14.59
CA ALA A 347 7.80 8.33 -15.44
C ALA A 347 8.79 9.50 -15.46
N THR A 348 9.07 10.02 -16.67
CA THR A 348 9.93 11.18 -16.85
C THR A 348 9.40 12.09 -17.97
N ASN A 349 9.64 13.38 -17.83
CA ASN A 349 9.31 14.37 -18.86
C ASN A 349 10.42 14.55 -19.91
N LEU A 350 11.61 14.03 -19.63
CA LEU A 350 12.76 14.11 -20.51
C LEU A 350 12.90 12.84 -21.35
N LYS A 351 13.45 12.96 -22.56
CA LYS A 351 13.91 11.79 -23.30
C LYS A 351 15.09 11.18 -22.52
N PRO A 352 14.92 9.98 -21.96
CA PRO A 352 15.93 9.43 -21.07
C PRO A 352 17.19 9.08 -21.87
N ASN A 353 18.34 9.52 -21.37
CA ASN A 353 19.63 9.04 -21.84
C ASN A 353 19.99 7.75 -21.06
N ILE A 354 19.27 6.67 -21.41
CA ILE A 354 19.34 5.40 -20.68
C ILE A 354 20.66 4.71 -21.03
N ASP A 355 21.48 4.42 -20.03
CA ASP A 355 22.65 3.59 -20.26
C ASP A 355 22.24 2.14 -20.58
N ASN A 356 23.12 1.41 -21.28
CA ASN A 356 22.85 0.04 -21.71
C ASN A 356 22.64 -0.93 -20.54
N ALA A 357 23.13 -0.61 -19.34
CA ALA A 357 22.95 -1.45 -18.16
C ALA A 357 21.53 -1.31 -17.59
N PHE A 358 20.95 -0.10 -17.67
CA PHE A 358 19.59 0.13 -17.19
C PHE A 358 18.53 -0.31 -18.22
N SER A 359 18.77 -0.12 -19.52
CA SER A 359 17.82 -0.51 -20.58
C SER A 359 17.52 -2.01 -20.57
N ARG A 360 18.50 -2.85 -20.18
CA ARG A 360 18.32 -4.32 -20.07
C ARG A 360 17.40 -4.76 -18.94
N ARG A 361 17.08 -3.86 -18.01
CA ARG A 361 16.28 -4.12 -16.81
C ARG A 361 14.83 -3.68 -16.98
N ILE A 362 14.54 -2.91 -18.03
CA ILE A 362 13.20 -2.41 -18.38
C ILE A 362 12.62 -3.30 -19.48
N GLN A 363 11.43 -3.84 -19.26
CA GLN A 363 10.73 -4.69 -20.21
C GLN A 363 10.04 -3.89 -21.32
N SER A 364 9.48 -2.71 -20.99
CA SER A 364 8.80 -1.84 -21.96
C SER A 364 9.17 -0.38 -21.79
N ILE A 365 9.43 0.30 -22.89
CA ILE A 365 9.71 1.73 -22.94
C ILE A 365 8.63 2.40 -23.79
N LEU A 366 7.74 3.14 -23.15
CA LEU A 366 6.56 3.74 -23.76
C LEU A 366 6.77 5.24 -23.96
N HIS A 367 6.68 5.68 -25.22
CA HIS A 367 6.78 7.08 -25.59
C HIS A 367 5.40 7.73 -25.66
N PHE A 368 5.14 8.69 -24.80
CA PHE A 368 3.93 9.49 -24.74
C PHE A 368 4.14 10.79 -25.54
N ASP A 369 3.85 10.75 -26.81
CA ASP A 369 3.94 11.94 -27.67
C ASP A 369 2.84 12.96 -27.39
N LEU A 370 3.05 14.20 -27.89
CA LEU A 370 1.94 15.13 -27.99
C LEU A 370 0.89 14.56 -28.95
N PRO A 371 -0.41 14.69 -28.63
CA PRO A 371 -1.48 14.15 -29.45
C PRO A 371 -1.44 14.73 -30.86
N ASP A 372 -1.74 13.91 -31.86
CA ASP A 372 -1.90 14.35 -33.25
C ASP A 372 -3.18 15.19 -33.43
N PHE A 373 -3.49 15.62 -34.67
CA PHE A 373 -4.69 16.43 -34.92
C PHE A 373 -5.98 15.70 -34.52
N ASN A 374 -6.12 14.42 -34.89
CA ASN A 374 -7.33 13.64 -34.63
C ASN A 374 -7.49 13.35 -33.15
N GLU A 375 -6.40 12.98 -32.50
CA GLU A 375 -6.33 12.75 -31.05
C GLU A 375 -6.69 14.04 -30.30
N ARG A 376 -6.11 15.19 -30.65
CA ARG A 376 -6.47 16.49 -30.04
C ARG A 376 -7.93 16.83 -30.21
N LYS A 377 -8.48 16.60 -31.41
CA LYS A 377 -9.90 16.84 -31.69
C LYS A 377 -10.78 16.00 -30.75
N LEU A 378 -10.46 14.72 -30.58
CA LEU A 378 -11.17 13.84 -29.66
C LEU A 378 -11.02 14.30 -28.19
N ILE A 379 -9.81 14.70 -27.79
CA ILE A 379 -9.56 15.20 -26.42
C ILE A 379 -10.39 16.46 -26.16
N TRP A 380 -10.45 17.40 -27.13
CA TRP A 380 -11.30 18.59 -27.04
C TRP A 380 -12.77 18.20 -26.90
N LYS A 381 -13.29 17.32 -27.77
CA LYS A 381 -14.68 16.85 -27.69
C LYS A 381 -15.03 16.25 -26.35
N ASN A 382 -14.20 15.31 -25.88
CA ASN A 382 -14.42 14.66 -24.58
C ASN A 382 -14.34 15.66 -23.42
N SER A 383 -13.41 16.61 -23.47
CA SER A 383 -13.24 17.61 -22.42
C SER A 383 -14.36 18.64 -22.35
N LEU A 384 -15.05 18.90 -23.46
CA LEU A 384 -16.19 19.84 -23.55
C LEU A 384 -17.53 19.16 -23.31
N LEU A 385 -17.60 17.84 -23.45
CA LEU A 385 -18.83 17.07 -23.34
C LEU A 385 -19.51 17.29 -21.96
N GLY A 386 -20.79 17.67 -22.00
CA GLY A 386 -21.57 17.96 -20.79
C GLY A 386 -21.23 19.27 -20.07
N ILE A 387 -20.28 20.06 -20.62
CA ILE A 387 -19.89 21.38 -20.09
C ILE A 387 -20.34 22.48 -21.03
N PHE A 388 -20.00 22.36 -22.31
CA PHE A 388 -20.31 23.36 -23.37
C PHE A 388 -20.71 22.66 -24.65
N GLU A 389 -21.70 23.18 -25.32
CA GLU A 389 -22.04 22.85 -26.70
C GLU A 389 -21.27 23.80 -27.64
N ILE A 390 -20.19 23.31 -28.22
CA ILE A 390 -19.31 24.05 -29.12
C ILE A 390 -19.35 23.43 -30.51
N GLU A 391 -19.45 24.28 -31.56
CA GLU A 391 -19.46 23.84 -32.95
C GLU A 391 -18.19 23.04 -33.33
N ASP A 392 -18.38 21.95 -34.05
CA ASP A 392 -17.29 21.09 -34.52
C ASP A 392 -16.21 21.84 -35.31
N GLU A 393 -16.59 22.94 -36.01
CA GLU A 393 -15.65 23.78 -36.73
C GLU A 393 -14.69 24.55 -35.83
N VAL A 394 -15.18 25.04 -34.68
CA VAL A 394 -14.34 25.70 -33.66
C VAL A 394 -13.35 24.68 -33.09
N ILE A 395 -13.83 23.50 -32.71
CA ILE A 395 -12.98 22.41 -32.21
C ILE A 395 -11.90 22.03 -33.23
N ASN A 396 -12.27 21.93 -34.50
CA ASN A 396 -11.32 21.64 -35.58
C ASN A 396 -10.23 22.74 -35.70
N ARG A 397 -10.62 24.02 -35.61
CA ARG A 397 -9.66 25.14 -35.68
C ARG A 397 -8.71 25.12 -34.47
N LEU A 398 -9.24 24.91 -33.24
CA LEU A 398 -8.43 24.82 -32.04
C LEU A 398 -7.45 23.64 -32.12
N ALA A 399 -7.92 22.44 -32.49
CA ALA A 399 -7.08 21.25 -32.62
C ALA A 399 -6.01 21.38 -33.73
N LYS A 400 -6.31 22.08 -34.82
CA LYS A 400 -5.38 22.28 -35.95
C LYS A 400 -4.28 23.28 -35.62
N ASN A 401 -4.67 24.43 -35.06
CA ASN A 401 -3.79 25.57 -34.87
C ASN A 401 -2.88 25.45 -33.66
N TYR A 402 -3.29 24.72 -32.63
CA TYR A 402 -2.58 24.66 -31.35
C TYR A 402 -2.17 23.22 -30.99
N LYS A 403 -0.86 22.96 -31.02
CA LYS A 403 -0.26 21.66 -30.64
C LYS A 403 0.00 21.62 -29.12
N ILE A 404 -1.02 21.29 -28.37
CA ILE A 404 -0.95 21.19 -26.88
C ILE A 404 -1.35 19.81 -26.41
N GLY A 405 -0.85 19.43 -25.22
CA GLY A 405 -1.17 18.14 -24.60
C GLY A 405 -2.58 18.09 -23.99
N GLY A 406 -3.05 16.89 -23.71
CA GLY A 406 -4.38 16.67 -23.11
C GLY A 406 -4.57 17.37 -21.76
N GLY A 407 -3.53 17.42 -20.92
CA GLY A 407 -3.56 18.15 -19.67
C GLY A 407 -3.76 19.67 -19.87
N SER A 408 -3.07 20.24 -20.86
CA SER A 408 -3.21 21.66 -21.21
C SER A 408 -4.61 21.94 -21.78
N ILE A 409 -5.18 21.06 -22.62
CA ILE A 409 -6.57 21.17 -23.10
C ILE A 409 -7.55 21.22 -21.92
N LYS A 410 -7.41 20.31 -20.97
CA LYS A 410 -8.27 20.27 -19.78
C LYS A 410 -8.17 21.56 -18.94
N ASN A 411 -6.97 22.11 -18.80
CA ASN A 411 -6.77 23.39 -18.11
C ASN A 411 -7.43 24.55 -18.84
N VAL A 412 -7.39 24.56 -20.19
CA VAL A 412 -8.07 25.57 -21.00
C VAL A 412 -9.59 25.47 -20.83
N VAL A 413 -10.16 24.28 -20.85
CA VAL A 413 -11.60 24.08 -20.62
C VAL A 413 -12.00 24.58 -19.23
N ASN A 414 -11.22 24.25 -18.19
CA ASN A 414 -11.45 24.75 -16.84
C ASN A 414 -11.39 26.27 -16.77
N TYR A 415 -10.41 26.88 -17.41
CA TYR A 415 -10.28 28.33 -17.45
C TYR A 415 -11.49 28.98 -18.18
N SER A 416 -11.89 28.44 -19.33
CA SER A 416 -13.04 28.92 -20.09
C SER A 416 -14.35 28.76 -19.29
N TRP A 417 -14.48 27.68 -18.51
CA TRP A 417 -15.61 27.50 -17.62
C TRP A 417 -15.68 28.59 -16.54
N LEU A 418 -14.54 28.94 -15.94
CA LEU A 418 -14.50 30.04 -14.95
C LEU A 418 -14.88 31.38 -15.59
N LEU A 419 -14.43 31.64 -16.83
CA LEU A 419 -14.82 32.85 -17.56
C LEU A 419 -16.31 32.86 -17.87
N SER A 420 -16.88 31.73 -18.31
CA SER A 420 -18.31 31.64 -18.60
C SER A 420 -19.18 31.98 -17.39
N LYS A 421 -18.78 31.52 -16.22
CA LYS A 421 -19.49 31.84 -14.96
C LYS A 421 -19.36 33.29 -14.55
N ARG A 422 -18.23 33.94 -14.89
CA ARG A 422 -18.02 35.37 -14.65
C ARG A 422 -18.83 36.25 -15.57
N MET A 423 -18.95 35.86 -16.86
CA MET A 423 -19.58 36.63 -17.90
C MET A 423 -21.05 36.27 -18.15
N ASP A 424 -21.51 35.18 -17.50
CA ASP A 424 -22.82 34.55 -17.70
C ASP A 424 -23.14 34.26 -19.18
N GLN A 425 -22.10 33.79 -19.92
CA GLN A 425 -22.18 33.50 -21.36
C GLN A 425 -21.38 32.22 -21.68
N ILE A 426 -21.75 31.56 -22.80
CA ILE A 426 -20.98 30.44 -23.35
C ILE A 426 -19.68 31.01 -23.92
N PRO A 427 -18.50 30.40 -23.66
CA PRO A 427 -17.22 30.89 -24.18
C PRO A 427 -17.19 30.85 -25.72
N SER A 428 -16.73 31.91 -26.32
CA SER A 428 -16.41 31.97 -27.74
C SER A 428 -15.03 31.36 -28.02
N GLU A 429 -14.67 31.20 -29.29
CA GLU A 429 -13.33 30.76 -29.70
C GLU A 429 -12.22 31.64 -29.10
N GLN A 430 -12.46 32.94 -28.93
CA GLN A 430 -11.45 33.86 -28.38
C GLN A 430 -11.09 33.55 -26.94
N GLU A 431 -12.05 33.18 -26.09
CA GLU A 431 -11.79 32.79 -24.72
C GLU A 431 -10.98 31.47 -24.63
N PHE A 432 -11.25 30.50 -25.49
CA PHE A 432 -10.42 29.29 -25.59
C PHE A 432 -9.00 29.62 -26.03
N VAL A 433 -8.83 30.49 -27.03
CA VAL A 433 -7.51 30.96 -27.49
C VAL A 433 -6.76 31.71 -26.37
N MET A 434 -7.45 32.54 -25.60
CA MET A 434 -6.84 33.17 -24.40
C MET A 434 -6.35 32.15 -23.40
N GLY A 435 -7.14 31.12 -23.14
CA GLY A 435 -6.75 30.01 -22.27
C GLY A 435 -5.53 29.26 -22.79
N ILE A 436 -5.50 28.97 -24.09
CA ILE A 436 -4.36 28.32 -24.76
C ILE A 436 -3.09 29.17 -24.65
N LYS A 437 -3.19 30.46 -24.92
CA LYS A 437 -2.04 31.40 -24.79
C LYS A 437 -1.48 31.37 -23.38
N LYS A 438 -2.36 31.33 -22.36
CA LYS A 438 -1.97 31.28 -20.97
C LYS A 438 -1.24 29.97 -20.61
N GLU A 439 -1.67 28.83 -21.17
CA GLU A 439 -0.99 27.55 -20.97
C GLU A 439 0.38 27.52 -21.68
N LEU A 440 0.47 28.01 -22.92
CA LEU A 440 1.74 28.06 -23.64
C LEU A 440 2.76 28.99 -22.98
N MET A 441 2.30 30.11 -22.39
CA MET A 441 3.19 30.99 -21.60
C MET A 441 3.76 30.29 -20.37
N LYS A 442 2.99 29.42 -19.67
CA LYS A 442 3.50 28.62 -18.56
C LYS A 442 4.60 27.65 -18.99
N GLU A 443 4.53 27.14 -20.21
CA GLU A 443 5.53 26.26 -20.81
C GLU A 443 6.75 27.01 -21.39
N GLY A 444 6.80 28.34 -21.27
CA GLY A 444 7.86 29.18 -21.82
C GLY A 444 7.87 29.28 -23.35
N LYS A 445 6.76 28.90 -24.00
CA LYS A 445 6.59 29.01 -25.45
C LYS A 445 6.00 30.38 -25.80
N LEU A 446 6.76 31.18 -26.55
CA LEU A 446 6.28 32.44 -27.14
C LEU A 446 5.29 32.11 -28.27
N ILE A 447 4.18 32.84 -28.32
CA ILE A 447 3.14 32.74 -29.34
C ILE A 447 3.36 33.83 -30.40
#